data_6b40c8b1c2b33754727b4a486304d803
#
_entry.id   6b40c8b1c2b33754727b4a486304d803
#
_cell.length_a   1.000
_cell.length_b   1.000
_cell.length_c   1.000
_cell.angle_alpha   90.00
_cell.angle_beta   90.00
_cell.angle_gamma   90.00
#
_symmetry.space_group_name_H-M   'P 1'
#
loop_
_entity.id
_entity.type
_entity.pdbx_description
1 polymer ?
#
loop_
_entity_poly.entity_id
_entity_poly.type
_entity_poly.pdbx_seq_one_letter_code
_entity_poly.pdbx_strand_id
1 'polypeptide(L)'
;GDNWSLQDLLNKEIPGFTLPEDFVQWCGNFQGQVYAYPHTRTILSEDTSLKSDAAMIGRKDILENIRWDSLEPLSKERFLEQLKNVRKAYPELIPCYVELPSLQQMFGVTADTGAAWEDPFFHPGTLEALEFMNNLFRERLLSHDVFTLSQESLLRQLQNGEIFLAASPSLGRLLSLLPEDHPIREQYEVLSPILSDSGREPAFTNNFEEQYASTLFVKDSTQSRPQARLVAAFYLQNMELSSQQKSALESSGFGSILTDAKPVKAIGIDNQDTVPAVHYEILFSLYSNTRLATVAERKQSFLENQVVNLVEDCSAEEVAPAYTRLVSELQSGDYQLLDTWKKQQYQKAISILQGEPVSPDPLAGE
;
A
#
# COMPACT_ATOMS: atom_id res chain seq x y z
N GLY A 1 -16.29 -23.49 -6.33
CA GLY A 1 -15.17 -23.33 -6.76
C GLY A 1 -14.37 -24.40 -7.49
N ASP A 2 -13.67 -23.96 -8.53
CA ASP A 2 -12.86 -24.83 -9.39
C ASP A 2 -11.36 -24.75 -9.03
N ASN A 3 -11.02 -24.32 -7.81
CA ASN A 3 -9.64 -24.18 -7.36
C ASN A 3 -9.32 -25.13 -6.21
N TRP A 4 -8.10 -25.66 -6.20
CA TRP A 4 -7.62 -26.45 -5.07
C TRP A 4 -7.39 -25.57 -3.85
N SER A 5 -7.91 -26.01 -2.69
CA SER A 5 -7.45 -25.49 -1.42
C SER A 5 -5.99 -25.88 -1.20
N LEU A 6 -5.15 -24.93 -0.87
CA LEU A 6 -3.74 -25.18 -0.63
C LEU A 6 -3.50 -26.06 0.58
N GLN A 7 -4.31 -25.88 1.62
CA GLN A 7 -4.27 -26.73 2.80
C GLN A 7 -4.54 -28.19 2.40
N ASP A 8 -5.58 -28.44 1.59
CA ASP A 8 -5.91 -29.79 1.13
C ASP A 8 -4.84 -30.38 0.21
N LEU A 9 -4.30 -29.56 -0.69
CA LEU A 9 -3.24 -29.98 -1.59
C LEU A 9 -1.99 -30.40 -0.80
N LEU A 10 -1.57 -29.57 0.14
CA LEU A 10 -0.35 -29.77 0.93
C LEU A 10 -0.53 -30.88 1.97
N ASN A 11 -1.64 -30.96 2.68
CA ASN A 11 -1.89 -32.01 3.68
C ASN A 11 -1.97 -33.40 3.05
N LYS A 12 -2.51 -33.53 1.83
CA LYS A 12 -2.56 -34.81 1.12
C LYS A 12 -1.18 -35.28 0.70
N GLU A 13 -0.29 -34.35 0.37
CA GLU A 13 1.02 -34.67 -0.17
C GLU A 13 2.12 -34.67 0.91
N ILE A 14 1.95 -33.90 1.98
CA ILE A 14 2.88 -33.77 3.10
C ILE A 14 2.09 -33.95 4.38
N PRO A 15 1.89 -35.17 4.87
CA PRO A 15 1.11 -35.44 6.09
C PRO A 15 1.65 -34.61 7.27
N GLY A 16 0.77 -33.87 7.94
CA GLY A 16 1.13 -33.02 9.08
C GLY A 16 1.66 -31.65 8.72
N PHE A 17 1.71 -31.28 7.43
CA PHE A 17 2.02 -29.91 7.03
C PHE A 17 0.85 -28.98 7.34
N THR A 18 1.14 -27.89 8.04
CA THR A 18 0.17 -26.82 8.31
C THR A 18 0.72 -25.51 7.74
N LEU A 19 -0.13 -24.75 7.09
CA LEU A 19 0.23 -23.40 6.69
C LEU A 19 0.50 -22.54 7.93
N PRO A 20 1.42 -21.57 7.88
CA PRO A 20 1.62 -20.63 8.97
C PRO A 20 0.30 -19.96 9.37
N GLU A 21 0.09 -19.79 10.67
CA GLU A 21 -1.20 -19.31 11.21
C GLU A 21 -1.51 -17.91 10.72
N ASP A 22 -0.52 -17.00 10.71
CA ASP A 22 -0.61 -15.66 10.16
C ASP A 22 -1.01 -15.68 8.68
N PHE A 23 -0.46 -16.61 7.91
CA PHE A 23 -0.81 -16.74 6.50
C PHE A 23 -2.26 -17.20 6.30
N VAL A 24 -2.73 -18.18 7.10
CA VAL A 24 -4.13 -18.62 7.07
C VAL A 24 -5.06 -17.50 7.52
N GLN A 25 -4.65 -16.72 8.51
CA GLN A 25 -5.41 -15.58 9.01
C GLN A 25 -5.59 -14.50 7.93
N TRP A 26 -4.54 -14.21 7.15
CA TRP A 26 -4.54 -13.12 6.17
C TRP A 26 -5.00 -13.53 4.77
N CYS A 27 -4.75 -14.77 4.37
CA CYS A 27 -5.05 -15.29 3.03
C CYS A 27 -6.17 -16.33 3.01
N GLY A 28 -6.67 -16.73 4.17
CA GLY A 28 -7.76 -17.69 4.30
C GLY A 28 -9.11 -17.04 3.99
N ASN A 29 -10.00 -17.86 3.41
CA ASN A 29 -11.41 -17.49 3.30
C ASN A 29 -12.12 -17.62 4.66
N PHE A 30 -13.42 -17.33 4.70
CA PHE A 30 -14.27 -17.43 5.89
C PHE A 30 -14.30 -18.81 6.60
N GLN A 31 -13.74 -19.83 5.98
CA GLN A 31 -13.62 -21.17 6.52
C GLN A 31 -12.16 -21.55 6.85
N GLY A 32 -11.25 -20.58 6.83
CA GLY A 32 -9.82 -20.79 7.03
C GLY A 32 -9.13 -21.57 5.89
N GLN A 33 -9.78 -21.65 4.73
CA GLN A 33 -9.19 -22.31 3.56
C GLN A 33 -8.46 -21.33 2.69
N VAL A 34 -7.25 -21.64 2.29
CA VAL A 34 -6.42 -20.79 1.40
C VAL A 34 -6.47 -21.35 -0.01
N TYR A 35 -7.00 -20.55 -0.93
CA TYR A 35 -7.11 -20.88 -2.37
C TYR A 35 -6.15 -20.08 -3.25
N ALA A 36 -5.65 -18.97 -2.75
CA ALA A 36 -4.81 -18.04 -3.48
C ALA A 36 -3.45 -17.88 -2.81
N TYR A 37 -2.41 -17.82 -3.61
CA TYR A 37 -1.04 -17.53 -3.16
C TYR A 37 -0.63 -16.12 -3.52
N PRO A 38 -0.05 -15.36 -2.58
CA PRO A 38 0.65 -14.15 -2.94
C PRO A 38 1.87 -14.49 -3.79
N HIS A 39 2.03 -13.80 -4.92
CA HIS A 39 3.15 -14.00 -5.82
C HIS A 39 4.47 -13.56 -5.19
N THR A 40 4.41 -12.53 -4.35
CA THR A 40 5.57 -12.03 -3.61
C THR A 40 5.18 -11.80 -2.16
N ARG A 41 5.95 -12.32 -1.23
CA ARG A 41 5.89 -11.96 0.17
C ARG A 41 7.16 -11.18 0.49
N THR A 42 7.00 -9.95 0.97
CA THR A 42 8.12 -9.27 1.61
C THR A 42 8.30 -9.89 2.99
N ILE A 43 9.35 -10.68 3.17
CA ILE A 43 9.70 -11.21 4.49
C ILE A 43 10.27 -10.05 5.29
N LEU A 44 9.50 -9.58 6.25
CA LEU A 44 10.00 -8.61 7.24
C LEU A 44 10.95 -9.37 8.17
N SER A 45 12.11 -8.81 8.45
CA SER A 45 13.04 -9.42 9.41
C SER A 45 12.43 -9.44 10.81
N GLU A 46 12.81 -10.40 11.65
CA GLU A 46 12.25 -10.64 12.99
C GLU A 46 12.25 -9.40 13.93
N ASP A 47 13.07 -8.38 13.63
CA ASP A 47 13.17 -7.12 14.37
C ASP A 47 12.22 -6.02 13.90
N THR A 48 11.32 -6.29 12.98
CA THR A 48 10.49 -5.26 12.40
C THR A 48 9.05 -5.34 12.90
N SER A 49 8.68 -4.42 13.78
CA SER A 49 7.36 -3.83 13.78
C SER A 49 6.95 -3.57 12.32
N LEU A 50 5.73 -3.88 11.95
CA LEU A 50 5.19 -3.68 10.60
C LEU A 50 5.54 -2.27 10.11
N LYS A 51 6.46 -2.17 9.14
CA LYS A 51 6.88 -0.88 8.58
C LYS A 51 5.98 -0.52 7.42
N SER A 52 5.63 0.75 7.35
CA SER A 52 4.94 1.27 6.16
C SER A 52 5.86 1.23 4.95
N ASP A 53 5.32 0.86 3.79
CA ASP A 53 6.01 1.01 2.50
C ASP A 53 6.14 2.49 2.09
N ALA A 54 5.42 3.40 2.78
CA ALA A 54 5.54 4.82 2.56
C ALA A 54 6.95 5.32 2.92
N ALA A 55 7.51 6.12 2.04
CA ALA A 55 8.76 6.80 2.28
C ALA A 55 8.71 8.20 1.67
N MET A 56 9.37 9.12 2.36
CA MET A 56 9.78 10.40 1.79
C MET A 56 11.30 10.39 1.77
N ILE A 57 11.89 10.64 0.62
CA ILE A 57 13.34 10.64 0.43
C ILE A 57 13.81 11.96 -0.17
N GLY A 58 15.02 12.37 0.19
CA GLY A 58 15.66 13.57 -0.35
C GLY A 58 17.10 13.31 -0.73
N ARG A 59 17.62 14.09 -1.70
CA ARG A 59 19.01 14.01 -2.13
C ARG A 59 19.97 14.48 -1.04
N LYS A 60 20.84 13.58 -0.57
CA LYS A 60 21.80 13.79 0.53
C LYS A 60 22.67 15.03 0.32
N ASP A 61 23.26 15.15 -0.87
CA ASP A 61 24.18 16.24 -1.20
C ASP A 61 23.50 17.62 -1.10
N ILE A 62 22.22 17.71 -1.45
CA ILE A 62 21.46 18.95 -1.37
C ILE A 62 21.00 19.21 0.07
N LEU A 63 20.51 18.17 0.77
CA LEU A 63 20.11 18.28 2.18
C LEU A 63 21.25 18.81 3.05
N GLU A 64 22.47 18.30 2.85
CA GLU A 64 23.67 18.79 3.53
C GLU A 64 23.94 20.27 3.22
N ASN A 65 23.85 20.66 1.94
CA ASN A 65 24.11 22.04 1.50
C ASN A 65 23.12 23.04 2.08
N ILE A 66 21.84 22.67 2.20
CA ILE A 66 20.80 23.55 2.76
C ILE A 66 20.61 23.37 4.26
N ARG A 67 21.37 22.47 4.89
CA ARG A 67 21.32 22.13 6.31
C ARG A 67 19.93 21.68 6.77
N TRP A 68 19.32 20.81 5.97
CA TRP A 68 18.06 20.16 6.34
C TRP A 68 18.38 18.93 7.18
N ASP A 69 17.89 18.90 8.41
CA ASP A 69 17.96 17.69 9.25
C ASP A 69 16.87 16.71 8.81
N SER A 70 17.28 15.60 8.26
CA SER A 70 16.39 14.55 7.74
C SER A 70 15.54 13.87 8.83
N LEU A 71 15.97 13.94 10.07
CA LEU A 71 15.30 13.32 11.22
C LEU A 71 14.31 14.27 11.93
N GLU A 72 14.33 15.57 11.61
CA GLU A 72 13.42 16.53 12.21
C GLU A 72 12.16 16.71 11.33
N PRO A 73 10.95 16.39 11.85
CA PRO A 73 9.72 16.70 11.12
C PRO A 73 9.55 18.20 10.89
N LEU A 74 9.13 18.59 9.70
CA LEU A 74 8.98 19.99 9.34
C LEU A 74 7.50 20.40 9.30
N SER A 75 7.22 21.67 9.72
CA SER A 75 5.95 22.30 9.40
C SER A 75 5.82 22.52 7.89
N LYS A 76 4.59 22.66 7.39
CA LYS A 76 4.30 22.92 5.97
C LYS A 76 4.99 24.19 5.47
N GLU A 77 5.01 25.27 6.28
CA GLU A 77 5.67 26.53 5.91
C GLU A 77 7.17 26.33 5.74
N ARG A 78 7.79 25.66 6.68
CA ARG A 78 9.25 25.41 6.65
C ARG A 78 9.63 24.51 5.49
N PHE A 79 8.81 23.50 5.20
CA PHE A 79 8.98 22.64 4.05
C PHE A 79 8.89 23.41 2.72
N LEU A 80 7.88 24.29 2.57
CA LEU A 80 7.75 25.17 1.40
C LEU A 80 8.94 26.10 1.24
N GLU A 81 9.41 26.71 2.33
CA GLU A 81 10.58 27.59 2.32
C GLU A 81 11.82 26.84 1.82
N GLN A 82 12.07 25.65 2.33
CA GLN A 82 13.21 24.83 1.91
C GLN A 82 13.11 24.47 0.42
N LEU A 83 11.96 24.03 -0.06
CA LEU A 83 11.78 23.75 -1.49
C LEU A 83 11.98 24.99 -2.38
N LYS A 84 11.54 26.17 -1.95
CA LYS A 84 11.80 27.43 -2.66
C LYS A 84 13.31 27.76 -2.72
N ASN A 85 14.04 27.48 -1.65
CA ASN A 85 15.49 27.63 -1.61
C ASN A 85 16.18 26.65 -2.56
N VAL A 86 15.73 25.38 -2.59
CA VAL A 86 16.24 24.37 -3.53
C VAL A 86 15.98 24.80 -4.97
N ARG A 87 14.75 25.18 -5.32
CA ARG A 87 14.44 25.63 -6.68
C ARG A 87 15.28 26.82 -7.13
N LYS A 88 15.58 27.74 -6.21
CA LYS A 88 16.42 28.90 -6.50
C LYS A 88 17.88 28.53 -6.72
N ALA A 89 18.39 27.59 -5.92
CA ALA A 89 19.80 27.14 -5.98
C ALA A 89 20.06 26.15 -7.10
N TYR A 90 19.06 25.31 -7.44
CA TYR A 90 19.12 24.21 -8.39
C TYR A 90 17.92 24.27 -9.36
N PRO A 91 17.86 25.26 -10.27
CA PRO A 91 16.69 25.50 -11.12
C PRO A 91 16.41 24.38 -12.12
N GLU A 92 17.39 23.50 -12.38
CA GLU A 92 17.29 22.33 -13.26
C GLU A 92 16.59 21.15 -12.61
N LEU A 93 16.45 21.15 -11.28
CA LEU A 93 15.84 20.03 -10.56
C LEU A 93 14.33 20.19 -10.45
N ILE A 94 13.65 19.08 -10.37
CA ILE A 94 12.28 18.97 -9.88
C ILE A 94 12.34 19.11 -8.35
N PRO A 95 11.78 20.16 -7.73
CA PRO A 95 11.91 20.35 -6.28
C PRO A 95 11.26 19.23 -5.48
N CYS A 96 10.06 18.78 -5.86
CA CYS A 96 9.46 17.59 -5.25
C CYS A 96 8.52 16.83 -6.19
N TYR A 97 8.43 15.52 -5.96
CA TYR A 97 7.44 14.60 -6.46
C TYR A 97 6.72 14.03 -5.24
N VAL A 98 5.48 14.42 -4.99
CA VAL A 98 4.73 14.01 -3.81
C VAL A 98 3.33 13.57 -4.23
N GLU A 99 3.01 12.31 -4.00
CA GLU A 99 1.69 11.77 -4.28
C GLU A 99 0.68 12.11 -3.17
N LEU A 100 -0.58 12.34 -3.54
CA LEU A 100 -1.64 12.67 -2.59
C LEU A 100 -1.77 11.65 -1.45
N PRO A 101 -1.73 10.33 -1.68
CA PRO A 101 -1.83 9.36 -0.59
C PRO A 101 -0.70 9.48 0.44
N SER A 102 0.50 9.91 0.04
CA SER A 102 1.59 10.17 0.99
C SER A 102 1.28 11.33 1.92
N LEU A 103 0.76 12.44 1.38
CA LEU A 103 0.32 13.58 2.21
C LEU A 103 -0.86 13.20 3.11
N GLN A 104 -1.81 12.42 2.58
CA GLN A 104 -2.91 11.91 3.38
C GLN A 104 -2.39 11.15 4.60
N GLN A 105 -1.48 10.19 4.42
CA GLN A 105 -0.90 9.43 5.52
C GLN A 105 -0.12 10.34 6.50
N MET A 106 0.67 11.29 6.00
CA MET A 106 1.38 12.26 6.85
C MET A 106 0.41 13.12 7.68
N PHE A 107 -0.78 13.40 7.16
CA PHE A 107 -1.80 14.23 7.83
C PHE A 107 -2.87 13.39 8.54
N GLY A 108 -2.54 12.14 8.88
CA GLY A 108 -3.36 11.28 9.75
C GLY A 108 -4.55 10.63 9.05
N VAL A 109 -4.55 10.56 7.71
CA VAL A 109 -5.62 9.92 6.94
C VAL A 109 -5.32 8.44 6.76
N THR A 110 -6.23 7.60 7.17
CA THR A 110 -6.23 6.16 6.90
C THR A 110 -7.63 5.68 6.59
N ALA A 111 -7.76 4.69 5.72
CA ALA A 111 -9.04 4.02 5.45
C ALA A 111 -9.40 3.03 6.56
N ASP A 112 -8.39 2.42 7.16
CA ASP A 112 -8.53 1.43 8.22
C ASP A 112 -8.16 2.05 9.56
N THR A 113 -9.14 2.19 10.45
CA THR A 113 -8.93 2.72 11.81
C THR A 113 -8.68 1.61 12.83
N GLY A 114 -8.60 0.34 12.40
CA GLY A 114 -8.56 -0.83 13.29
C GLY A 114 -9.92 -1.21 13.88
N ALA A 115 -10.90 -0.31 13.81
CA ALA A 115 -12.29 -0.53 14.32
C ALA A 115 -13.34 -0.36 13.22
N ALA A 116 -13.05 0.44 12.20
CA ALA A 116 -13.97 0.72 11.10
C ALA A 116 -13.18 1.02 9.82
N TRP A 117 -13.82 0.82 8.68
CA TRP A 117 -13.35 1.33 7.41
C TRP A 117 -14.02 2.68 7.12
N GLU A 118 -13.21 3.66 6.73
CA GLU A 118 -13.69 4.98 6.33
C GLU A 118 -13.06 5.38 4.98
N ASP A 119 -13.86 6.01 4.11
CA ASP A 119 -13.31 6.52 2.86
C ASP A 119 -12.34 7.68 3.16
N PRO A 120 -11.08 7.59 2.71
CA PRO A 120 -10.08 8.64 2.94
C PRO A 120 -10.54 10.05 2.52
N PHE A 121 -11.41 10.15 1.52
CA PHE A 121 -11.95 11.42 1.05
C PHE A 121 -12.97 12.05 2.00
N PHE A 122 -13.43 11.35 3.04
CA PHE A 122 -14.29 11.94 4.09
C PHE A 122 -13.49 12.43 5.29
N HIS A 123 -12.21 12.10 5.35
CA HIS A 123 -11.35 12.51 6.45
C HIS A 123 -10.86 13.96 6.25
N PRO A 124 -10.92 14.83 7.28
CA PRO A 124 -10.52 16.24 7.15
C PRO A 124 -9.04 16.43 6.79
N GLY A 125 -8.16 15.47 7.06
CA GLY A 125 -6.77 15.49 6.63
C GLY A 125 -6.60 15.44 5.10
N THR A 126 -7.59 14.92 4.37
CA THR A 126 -7.55 14.90 2.90
C THR A 126 -7.72 16.30 2.31
N LEU A 127 -8.61 17.13 2.88
CA LEU A 127 -8.69 18.53 2.46
C LEU A 127 -7.36 19.24 2.70
N GLU A 128 -6.78 19.08 3.89
CA GLU A 128 -5.48 19.66 4.23
C GLU A 128 -4.37 19.20 3.26
N ALA A 129 -4.35 17.93 2.86
CA ALA A 129 -3.41 17.39 1.89
C ALA A 129 -3.60 18.00 0.49
N LEU A 130 -4.85 18.16 0.05
CA LEU A 130 -5.18 18.75 -1.26
C LEU A 130 -4.84 20.26 -1.30
N GLU A 131 -5.15 21.00 -0.26
CA GLU A 131 -4.78 22.44 -0.15
C GLU A 131 -3.25 22.62 -0.19
N PHE A 132 -2.53 21.73 0.53
CA PHE A 132 -1.08 21.78 0.53
C PHE A 132 -0.49 21.39 -0.83
N MET A 133 -1.04 20.36 -1.49
CA MET A 133 -0.62 19.93 -2.82
C MET A 133 -0.90 21.00 -3.89
N ASN A 134 -2.07 21.67 -3.83
CA ASN A 134 -2.40 22.81 -4.68
C ASN A 134 -1.40 23.96 -4.47
N ASN A 135 -1.02 24.27 -3.22
CA ASN A 135 -0.02 25.29 -2.94
C ASN A 135 1.35 24.94 -3.53
N LEU A 136 1.80 23.67 -3.36
CA LEU A 136 3.05 23.19 -3.99
C LEU A 136 3.01 23.34 -5.52
N PHE A 137 1.89 23.01 -6.15
CA PHE A 137 1.71 23.13 -7.59
C PHE A 137 1.74 24.59 -8.05
N ARG A 138 0.97 25.47 -7.42
CA ARG A 138 0.91 26.91 -7.74
C ARG A 138 2.26 27.60 -7.56
N GLU A 139 3.02 27.20 -6.56
CA GLU A 139 4.38 27.67 -6.33
C GLU A 139 5.41 27.01 -7.27
N ARG A 140 4.98 26.15 -8.20
CA ARG A 140 5.83 25.40 -9.13
C ARG A 140 6.91 24.59 -8.42
N LEU A 141 6.58 24.00 -7.28
CA LEU A 141 7.45 23.15 -6.49
C LEU A 141 7.15 21.66 -6.73
N LEU A 142 5.91 21.35 -7.10
CA LEU A 142 5.46 20.00 -7.41
C LEU A 142 5.78 19.64 -8.86
N SER A 143 6.17 18.37 -9.12
CA SER A 143 6.31 17.86 -10.48
C SER A 143 4.98 17.95 -11.24
N HIS A 144 5.01 18.40 -12.48
CA HIS A 144 3.84 18.41 -13.36
C HIS A 144 3.35 16.99 -13.72
N ASP A 145 4.25 16.01 -13.65
CA ASP A 145 3.95 14.64 -14.04
C ASP A 145 3.45 13.78 -12.85
N VAL A 146 3.19 14.40 -11.69
CA VAL A 146 2.85 13.65 -10.44
C VAL A 146 1.63 12.75 -10.59
N PHE A 147 0.70 13.07 -11.49
CA PHE A 147 -0.50 12.28 -11.75
C PHE A 147 -0.37 11.26 -12.89
N THR A 148 0.73 11.30 -13.64
CA THR A 148 0.88 10.51 -14.88
C THR A 148 2.16 9.69 -14.93
N LEU A 149 3.11 9.98 -14.05
CA LEU A 149 4.42 9.32 -14.05
C LEU A 149 4.30 7.87 -13.62
N SER A 150 4.79 6.94 -14.43
CA SER A 150 4.88 5.54 -14.03
C SER A 150 5.97 5.33 -12.98
N GLN A 151 5.85 4.28 -12.16
CA GLN A 151 6.86 3.92 -11.16
C GLN A 151 8.25 3.71 -11.79
N GLU A 152 8.32 3.09 -12.97
CA GLU A 152 9.58 2.91 -13.70
C GLU A 152 10.22 4.25 -14.09
N SER A 153 9.39 5.20 -14.55
CA SER A 153 9.86 6.55 -14.89
C SER A 153 10.30 7.33 -13.65
N LEU A 154 9.59 7.19 -12.53
CA LEU A 154 9.99 7.78 -11.26
C LEU A 154 11.36 7.27 -10.82
N LEU A 155 11.56 5.94 -10.81
CA LEU A 155 12.86 5.35 -10.45
C LEU A 155 13.98 5.84 -11.36
N ARG A 156 13.73 5.97 -12.66
CA ARG A 156 14.72 6.51 -13.61
C ARG A 156 15.08 7.96 -13.33
N GLN A 157 14.10 8.82 -13.04
CA GLN A 157 14.36 10.22 -12.69
C GLN A 157 15.12 10.35 -11.36
N LEU A 158 14.79 9.50 -10.37
CA LEU A 158 15.55 9.42 -9.12
C LEU A 158 16.99 8.97 -9.37
N GLN A 159 17.19 7.92 -10.19
CA GLN A 159 18.52 7.43 -10.52
C GLN A 159 19.39 8.48 -11.22
N ASN A 160 18.78 9.31 -12.06
CA ASN A 160 19.44 10.41 -12.75
C ASN A 160 19.66 11.63 -11.83
N GLY A 161 19.12 11.63 -10.61
CA GLY A 161 19.20 12.76 -9.70
C GLY A 161 18.39 13.98 -10.13
N GLU A 162 17.35 13.79 -10.96
CA GLU A 162 16.51 14.86 -11.51
C GLU A 162 15.51 15.42 -10.48
N ILE A 163 15.18 14.62 -9.45
CA ILE A 163 14.22 14.98 -8.40
C ILE A 163 14.99 15.21 -7.09
N PHE A 164 14.74 16.35 -6.43
CA PHE A 164 15.33 16.61 -5.12
C PHE A 164 14.65 15.80 -4.02
N LEU A 165 13.32 15.81 -3.97
CA LEU A 165 12.53 15.14 -2.94
C LEU A 165 11.40 14.32 -3.58
N ALA A 166 11.22 13.08 -3.12
CA ALA A 166 10.10 12.24 -3.55
C ALA A 166 9.37 11.63 -2.33
N ALA A 167 8.03 11.58 -2.40
CA ALA A 167 7.20 10.87 -1.44
C ALA A 167 6.10 10.09 -2.17
N SER A 168 6.08 8.79 -1.93
CA SER A 168 5.10 7.86 -2.47
C SER A 168 4.79 6.76 -1.45
N PRO A 169 3.54 6.25 -1.39
CA PRO A 169 3.18 5.17 -0.48
C PRO A 169 3.94 3.86 -0.72
N SER A 170 4.40 3.65 -1.95
CA SER A 170 5.11 2.42 -2.36
C SER A 170 6.63 2.60 -2.48
N LEU A 171 7.14 3.81 -2.23
CA LEU A 171 8.55 4.12 -2.51
C LEU A 171 9.52 3.31 -1.65
N GLY A 172 9.21 3.11 -0.37
CA GLY A 172 10.04 2.31 0.53
C GLY A 172 10.19 0.87 0.05
N ARG A 173 9.11 0.27 -0.44
CA ARG A 173 9.14 -1.07 -1.05
C ARG A 173 9.93 -1.08 -2.35
N LEU A 174 9.69 -0.13 -3.24
CA LEU A 174 10.45 -0.03 -4.49
C LEU A 174 11.95 0.05 -4.21
N LEU A 175 12.36 0.87 -3.27
CA LEU A 175 13.76 0.99 -2.86
C LEU A 175 14.29 -0.30 -2.23
N SER A 176 13.48 -1.02 -1.46
CA SER A 176 13.90 -2.28 -0.82
C SER A 176 14.22 -3.39 -1.83
N LEU A 177 13.61 -3.35 -3.01
CA LEU A 177 13.85 -4.29 -4.10
C LEU A 177 15.12 -3.97 -4.91
N LEU A 178 15.67 -2.77 -4.77
CA LEU A 178 16.90 -2.40 -5.48
C LEU A 178 18.13 -3.03 -4.81
N PRO A 179 19.18 -3.36 -5.57
CA PRO A 179 20.47 -3.80 -5.03
C PRO A 179 21.01 -2.82 -3.98
N GLU A 180 21.81 -3.31 -3.03
CA GLU A 180 22.38 -2.46 -1.97
C GLU A 180 23.29 -1.36 -2.52
N ASP A 181 24.00 -1.63 -3.62
CA ASP A 181 24.89 -0.72 -4.33
C ASP A 181 24.18 0.12 -5.40
N HIS A 182 22.83 0.12 -5.41
CA HIS A 182 22.10 0.90 -6.40
C HIS A 182 22.26 2.41 -6.17
N PRO A 183 22.52 3.23 -7.21
CA PRO A 183 22.82 4.65 -7.07
C PRO A 183 21.78 5.45 -6.27
N ILE A 184 20.50 5.11 -6.38
CA ILE A 184 19.43 5.79 -5.61
C ILE A 184 19.66 5.65 -4.09
N ARG A 185 20.09 4.48 -3.60
CA ARG A 185 20.34 4.24 -2.17
C ARG A 185 21.53 5.05 -1.64
N GLU A 186 22.51 5.30 -2.50
CA GLU A 186 23.66 6.12 -2.13
C GLU A 186 23.33 7.62 -2.15
N GLN A 187 22.50 8.04 -3.12
CA GLN A 187 22.20 9.45 -3.39
C GLN A 187 21.09 10.02 -2.49
N TYR A 188 20.19 9.18 -1.99
CA TYR A 188 19.00 9.61 -1.23
C TYR A 188 19.02 9.06 0.19
N GLU A 189 18.37 9.79 1.09
CA GLU A 189 18.08 9.34 2.45
C GLU A 189 16.61 9.55 2.79
N VAL A 190 16.11 8.78 3.75
CA VAL A 190 14.72 8.86 4.22
C VAL A 190 14.58 10.09 5.12
N LEU A 191 13.50 10.84 4.91
CA LEU A 191 13.15 12.03 5.65
C LEU A 191 11.98 11.77 6.60
N SER A 192 11.96 12.49 7.69
CA SER A 192 10.80 12.57 8.59
C SER A 192 9.59 13.19 7.90
N PRO A 193 8.35 12.85 8.32
CA PRO A 193 7.14 13.35 7.69
C PRO A 193 6.94 14.84 7.88
N ILE A 194 6.09 15.43 7.03
CA ILE A 194 5.60 16.80 7.18
C ILE A 194 4.51 16.80 8.24
N LEU A 195 4.55 17.79 9.14
CA LEU A 195 3.55 17.93 10.20
C LEU A 195 2.24 18.51 9.68
N SER A 196 1.12 17.95 10.14
CA SER A 196 -0.20 18.52 9.95
C SER A 196 -0.37 19.77 10.81
N ASP A 197 -0.96 20.86 10.26
CA ASP A 197 -1.27 22.07 11.03
C ASP A 197 -2.31 21.83 12.13
N SER A 198 -3.15 20.82 11.94
CA SER A 198 -4.14 20.43 12.93
C SER A 198 -3.59 19.54 14.06
N GLY A 199 -2.27 19.27 14.05
CA GLY A 199 -1.60 18.44 15.05
C GLY A 199 -2.00 16.96 14.98
N ARG A 200 -2.47 16.48 13.83
CA ARG A 200 -2.75 15.06 13.64
C ARG A 200 -1.44 14.29 13.51
N GLU A 201 -1.37 13.19 14.21
CA GLU A 201 -0.25 12.26 14.06
C GLU A 201 -0.31 11.56 12.69
N PRO A 202 0.82 11.28 12.06
CA PRO A 202 0.86 10.50 10.83
C PRO A 202 0.21 9.12 11.01
N ALA A 203 -0.59 8.70 10.03
CA ALA A 203 -1.25 7.40 9.99
C ALA A 203 -0.70 6.59 8.81
N PHE A 204 0.51 6.09 8.97
CA PHE A 204 1.10 5.23 7.95
C PHE A 204 0.48 3.84 8.02
N THR A 205 -0.13 3.43 6.93
CA THR A 205 -0.68 2.08 6.80
C THR A 205 0.39 1.13 6.32
N ASN A 206 0.33 -0.09 6.83
CA ASN A 206 1.02 -1.20 6.23
C ASN A 206 0.28 -1.56 4.93
N ASN A 207 0.91 -1.37 3.77
CA ASN A 207 0.35 -1.74 2.47
C ASN A 207 0.42 -3.26 2.27
N PHE A 208 -0.32 -3.98 3.10
CA PHE A 208 -0.46 -5.42 2.99
C PHE A 208 -1.04 -5.83 1.63
N GLU A 209 -1.89 -4.98 1.04
CA GLU A 209 -2.47 -5.17 -0.29
C GLU A 209 -1.42 -5.23 -1.39
N GLU A 210 -0.39 -4.39 -1.35
CA GLU A 210 0.69 -4.43 -2.33
C GLU A 210 1.59 -5.65 -2.16
N GLN A 211 1.73 -6.17 -0.95
CA GLN A 211 2.48 -7.40 -0.68
C GLN A 211 1.81 -8.63 -1.31
N TYR A 212 0.49 -8.58 -1.49
CA TYR A 212 -0.33 -9.67 -2.03
C TYR A 212 -1.05 -9.32 -3.34
N ALA A 213 -0.64 -8.24 -4.03
CA ALA A 213 -1.30 -7.69 -5.21
C ALA A 213 -1.38 -8.66 -6.40
N SER A 214 -0.48 -9.62 -6.49
CA SER A 214 -0.59 -10.70 -7.47
C SER A 214 -0.78 -12.03 -6.78
N THR A 215 -1.91 -12.68 -7.07
CA THR A 215 -2.24 -13.98 -6.51
C THR A 215 -2.27 -15.03 -7.60
N LEU A 216 -1.81 -16.22 -7.26
CA LEU A 216 -1.87 -17.37 -8.14
C LEU A 216 -2.82 -18.42 -7.56
N PHE A 217 -3.66 -18.94 -8.45
CA PHE A 217 -4.61 -20.00 -8.15
C PHE A 217 -4.19 -21.28 -8.84
N VAL A 218 -4.27 -22.41 -8.13
CA VAL A 218 -4.12 -23.73 -8.75
C VAL A 218 -5.51 -24.25 -9.11
N LYS A 219 -5.80 -24.29 -10.41
CA LYS A 219 -7.10 -24.73 -10.91
C LYS A 219 -7.27 -26.24 -10.75
N ASP A 220 -8.43 -26.69 -10.27
CA ASP A 220 -8.74 -28.12 -10.04
C ASP A 220 -8.77 -28.94 -11.34
N SER A 221 -8.95 -28.32 -12.51
CA SER A 221 -8.86 -28.97 -13.81
C SER A 221 -7.44 -29.37 -14.23
N THR A 222 -6.42 -29.10 -13.42
CA THR A 222 -5.03 -29.52 -13.68
C THR A 222 -4.94 -31.03 -13.55
N GLN A 223 -4.84 -31.73 -14.68
CA GLN A 223 -4.90 -33.20 -14.74
C GLN A 223 -3.71 -33.92 -14.11
N SER A 224 -2.69 -33.21 -13.63
CA SER A 224 -1.55 -33.85 -12.99
C SER A 224 -1.26 -33.23 -11.61
N ARG A 225 -1.49 -34.04 -10.58
CA ARG A 225 -1.07 -33.73 -9.20
C ARG A 225 0.41 -33.35 -9.07
N PRO A 226 1.37 -33.96 -9.78
CA PRO A 226 2.78 -33.57 -9.71
C PRO A 226 3.04 -32.14 -10.13
N GLN A 227 2.34 -31.63 -11.13
CA GLN A 227 2.49 -30.22 -11.58
C GLN A 227 1.90 -29.24 -10.56
N ALA A 228 0.73 -29.55 -10.00
CA ALA A 228 0.14 -28.74 -8.91
C ALA A 228 1.07 -28.72 -7.68
N ARG A 229 1.74 -29.82 -7.35
CA ARG A 229 2.74 -29.89 -6.26
C ARG A 229 3.94 -28.99 -6.53
N LEU A 230 4.51 -29.04 -7.74
CA LEU A 230 5.65 -28.19 -8.13
C LEU A 230 5.31 -26.72 -8.03
N VAL A 231 4.10 -26.34 -8.46
CA VAL A 231 3.61 -24.96 -8.34
C VAL A 231 3.46 -24.58 -6.87
N ALA A 232 2.83 -25.42 -6.05
CA ALA A 232 2.70 -25.16 -4.61
C ALA A 232 4.06 -25.04 -3.92
N ALA A 233 5.02 -25.92 -4.24
CA ALA A 233 6.37 -25.87 -3.68
C ALA A 233 7.14 -24.61 -4.12
N PHE A 234 7.00 -24.19 -5.38
CA PHE A 234 7.60 -22.96 -5.88
C PHE A 234 7.13 -21.72 -5.09
N TYR A 235 5.85 -21.69 -4.69
CA TYR A 235 5.32 -20.60 -3.89
C TYR A 235 5.68 -20.69 -2.42
N LEU A 236 5.76 -21.89 -1.86
CA LEU A 236 6.17 -22.11 -0.47
C LEU A 236 7.62 -21.69 -0.20
N GLN A 237 8.49 -21.73 -1.21
CA GLN A 237 9.88 -21.25 -1.04
C GLN A 237 9.97 -19.78 -0.66
N ASN A 238 8.94 -18.99 -0.97
CA ASN A 238 8.86 -17.56 -0.63
C ASN A 238 8.17 -17.31 0.73
N MET A 239 7.81 -18.38 1.46
CA MET A 239 7.18 -18.27 2.78
C MET A 239 8.21 -18.52 3.88
N GLU A 240 8.08 -17.80 4.97
CA GLU A 240 8.83 -18.08 6.19
C GLU A 240 8.23 -19.34 6.84
N LEU A 241 8.99 -20.42 6.76
CA LEU A 241 8.58 -21.73 7.27
C LEU A 241 9.31 -22.02 8.58
N SER A 242 8.60 -22.55 9.58
CA SER A 242 9.21 -23.08 10.78
C SER A 242 10.18 -24.24 10.44
N SER A 243 11.14 -24.51 11.33
CA SER A 243 12.08 -25.62 11.15
C SER A 243 11.37 -26.96 10.95
N GLN A 244 10.22 -27.17 11.58
CA GLN A 244 9.41 -28.37 11.42
C GLN A 244 8.76 -28.45 10.03
N GLN A 245 8.25 -27.33 9.50
CA GLN A 245 7.69 -27.25 8.16
C GLN A 245 8.76 -27.44 7.08
N LYS A 246 9.95 -26.83 7.25
CA LYS A 246 11.11 -27.05 6.36
C LYS A 246 11.50 -28.52 6.33
N SER A 247 11.63 -29.15 7.49
CA SER A 247 11.97 -30.58 7.58
C SER A 247 10.91 -31.49 6.94
N ALA A 248 9.62 -31.18 7.08
CA ALA A 248 8.55 -31.90 6.42
C ALA A 248 8.61 -31.79 4.89
N LEU A 249 8.90 -30.60 4.35
CA LEU A 249 9.08 -30.36 2.93
C LEU A 249 10.31 -31.08 2.36
N GLU A 250 11.44 -31.03 3.04
CA GLU A 250 12.66 -31.73 2.67
C GLU A 250 12.43 -33.26 2.60
N SER A 251 11.73 -33.79 3.59
CA SER A 251 11.39 -35.22 3.66
C SER A 251 10.43 -35.65 2.56
N SER A 252 9.64 -34.77 2.00
CA SER A 252 8.69 -35.03 0.91
C SER A 252 9.30 -34.92 -0.49
N GLY A 253 10.59 -34.60 -0.61
CA GLY A 253 11.29 -34.42 -1.87
C GLY A 253 11.19 -33.00 -2.47
N PHE A 254 10.63 -32.03 -1.73
CA PHE A 254 10.58 -30.64 -2.13
C PHE A 254 11.84 -29.84 -1.73
N GLY A 255 12.71 -30.40 -0.90
CA GLY A 255 13.89 -29.69 -0.38
C GLY A 255 14.85 -29.16 -1.45
N SER A 256 14.92 -29.84 -2.60
CA SER A 256 15.76 -29.39 -3.72
C SER A 256 15.21 -28.17 -4.48
N ILE A 257 13.96 -27.79 -4.22
CA ILE A 257 13.28 -26.67 -4.88
C ILE A 257 13.27 -25.44 -3.97
N LEU A 258 13.42 -25.65 -2.66
CA LEU A 258 13.47 -24.57 -1.68
C LEU A 258 14.84 -23.89 -1.71
N THR A 259 14.88 -22.68 -2.23
CA THR A 259 16.05 -21.80 -2.09
C THR A 259 15.90 -20.98 -0.81
N ASP A 260 17.00 -20.72 -0.11
CA ASP A 260 17.00 -19.79 1.01
C ASP A 260 16.59 -18.40 0.51
N ALA A 261 15.35 -18.03 0.76
CA ALA A 261 14.88 -16.67 0.50
C ALA A 261 15.64 -15.72 1.43
N LYS A 262 16.40 -14.79 0.85
CA LYS A 262 17.05 -13.76 1.64
C LYS A 262 16.00 -12.75 2.10
N PRO A 263 15.96 -12.42 3.40
CA PRO A 263 15.07 -11.38 3.88
C PRO A 263 15.42 -10.06 3.20
N VAL A 264 14.41 -9.40 2.66
CA VAL A 264 14.55 -8.06 2.09
C VAL A 264 14.47 -7.06 3.22
N LYS A 265 15.51 -6.25 3.40
CA LYS A 265 15.52 -5.18 4.39
C LYS A 265 14.57 -4.07 3.94
N ALA A 266 13.45 -3.92 4.62
CA ALA A 266 12.50 -2.86 4.34
C ALA A 266 13.17 -1.49 4.55
N ILE A 267 12.94 -0.58 3.59
CA ILE A 267 13.33 0.82 3.68
C ILE A 267 12.03 1.60 3.66
N GLY A 268 11.70 2.26 4.75
CA GLY A 268 10.47 3.02 4.85
C GLY A 268 10.46 3.88 6.09
N ILE A 269 9.38 4.59 6.30
CA ILE A 269 9.17 5.37 7.51
C ILE A 269 8.95 4.37 8.66
N ASP A 270 9.82 4.46 9.66
CA ASP A 270 9.79 3.59 10.83
C ASP A 270 8.67 4.08 11.76
N ASN A 271 7.53 3.39 11.72
CA ASN A 271 6.39 3.69 12.58
C ASN A 271 6.14 2.52 13.52
N GLN A 272 6.24 2.80 14.81
CA GLN A 272 5.86 1.85 15.84
C GLN A 272 4.34 1.60 15.90
N ASP A 273 3.54 2.53 15.33
CA ASP A 273 2.09 2.55 15.39
C ASP A 273 1.46 2.50 13.98
N THR A 274 1.89 1.54 13.14
CA THR A 274 1.20 1.32 11.86
C THR A 274 -0.21 0.81 12.12
N VAL A 275 -1.19 1.47 11.52
CA VAL A 275 -2.56 0.97 11.52
C VAL A 275 -2.62 -0.29 10.64
N PRO A 276 -3.22 -1.39 11.11
CA PRO A 276 -3.37 -2.59 10.29
C PRO A 276 -4.06 -2.26 8.98
N ALA A 277 -3.54 -2.78 7.89
CA ALA A 277 -4.14 -2.59 6.57
C ALA A 277 -5.53 -3.22 6.48
N VAL A 278 -6.34 -2.66 5.59
CA VAL A 278 -7.65 -3.20 5.23
C VAL A 278 -7.53 -4.69 4.88
N HIS A 279 -8.37 -5.50 5.50
CA HIS A 279 -8.33 -6.93 5.30
C HIS A 279 -8.60 -7.29 3.84
N TYR A 280 -7.76 -8.15 3.31
CA TYR A 280 -7.77 -8.68 1.95
C TYR A 280 -9.14 -9.22 1.50
N GLU A 281 -9.95 -9.65 2.43
CA GLU A 281 -11.32 -10.15 2.23
C GLU A 281 -12.28 -9.12 1.61
N ILE A 282 -12.05 -7.82 1.84
CA ILE A 282 -12.85 -6.76 1.20
C ILE A 282 -12.61 -6.73 -0.31
N LEU A 283 -11.38 -6.94 -0.75
CA LEU A 283 -11.04 -7.02 -2.17
C LEU A 283 -11.66 -8.25 -2.84
N PHE A 284 -11.59 -9.41 -2.19
CA PHE A 284 -12.21 -10.63 -2.73
C PHE A 284 -13.72 -10.48 -2.88
N SER A 285 -14.39 -9.87 -1.92
CA SER A 285 -15.83 -9.65 -2.01
C SER A 285 -16.22 -8.69 -3.14
N LEU A 286 -15.40 -7.67 -3.43
CA LEU A 286 -15.61 -6.74 -4.56
C LEU A 286 -15.62 -7.48 -5.90
N TYR A 287 -14.70 -8.41 -6.12
CA TYR A 287 -14.64 -9.19 -7.35
C TYR A 287 -15.82 -10.16 -7.52
N SER A 288 -16.49 -10.52 -6.44
CA SER A 288 -17.72 -11.34 -6.51
C SER A 288 -18.97 -10.54 -6.86
N ASN A 289 -18.93 -9.20 -6.76
CA ASN A 289 -20.04 -8.30 -7.10
C ASN A 289 -19.68 -7.39 -8.27
N THR A 290 -19.99 -7.84 -9.49
CA THR A 290 -19.64 -7.13 -10.73
C THR A 290 -20.21 -5.71 -10.82
N ARG A 291 -21.39 -5.45 -10.24
CA ARG A 291 -21.97 -4.12 -10.19
C ARG A 291 -21.14 -3.17 -9.34
N LEU A 292 -20.81 -3.58 -8.11
CA LEU A 292 -20.02 -2.75 -7.20
C LEU A 292 -18.57 -2.61 -7.67
N ALA A 293 -17.99 -3.62 -8.32
CA ALA A 293 -16.68 -3.52 -8.97
C ALA A 293 -16.68 -2.41 -10.03
N THR A 294 -17.69 -2.40 -10.92
CA THR A 294 -17.84 -1.32 -11.92
C THR A 294 -18.03 0.05 -11.27
N VAL A 295 -18.78 0.14 -10.17
CA VAL A 295 -18.93 1.40 -9.43
C VAL A 295 -17.60 1.84 -8.83
N ALA A 296 -16.79 0.91 -8.29
CA ALA A 296 -15.48 1.20 -7.74
C ALA A 296 -14.50 1.73 -8.80
N GLU A 297 -14.44 1.10 -9.98
CA GLU A 297 -13.63 1.56 -11.10
C GLU A 297 -14.05 2.96 -11.57
N ARG A 298 -15.37 3.20 -11.69
CA ARG A 298 -15.89 4.53 -12.05
C ARG A 298 -15.55 5.58 -10.99
N LYS A 299 -15.65 5.23 -9.68
CA LYS A 299 -15.27 6.10 -8.59
C LYS A 299 -13.79 6.44 -8.64
N GLN A 300 -12.94 5.44 -8.89
CA GLN A 300 -11.48 5.65 -9.02
C GLN A 300 -11.16 6.65 -10.12
N SER A 301 -11.67 6.43 -11.33
CA SER A 301 -11.46 7.34 -12.46
C SER A 301 -12.03 8.73 -12.22
N PHE A 302 -13.18 8.81 -11.52
CA PHE A 302 -13.77 10.09 -11.14
C PHE A 302 -12.85 10.83 -10.15
N LEU A 303 -12.37 10.17 -9.11
CA LEU A 303 -11.48 10.76 -8.11
C LEU A 303 -10.16 11.23 -8.72
N GLU A 304 -9.54 10.43 -9.59
CA GLU A 304 -8.31 10.81 -10.30
C GLU A 304 -8.50 12.16 -11.03
N ASN A 305 -9.59 12.30 -11.79
CA ASN A 305 -9.88 13.56 -12.49
C ASN A 305 -10.18 14.72 -11.52
N GLN A 306 -10.90 14.46 -10.43
CA GLN A 306 -11.23 15.51 -9.46
C GLN A 306 -10.00 15.98 -8.68
N VAL A 307 -9.08 15.08 -8.34
CA VAL A 307 -7.82 15.44 -7.68
C VAL A 307 -6.97 16.32 -8.59
N VAL A 308 -6.83 15.99 -9.86
CA VAL A 308 -6.12 16.85 -10.84
C VAL A 308 -6.76 18.24 -10.88
N ASN A 309 -8.08 18.33 -11.01
CA ASN A 309 -8.80 19.61 -11.01
C ASN A 309 -8.55 20.42 -9.73
N LEU A 310 -8.63 19.79 -8.55
CA LEU A 310 -8.40 20.45 -7.26
C LEU A 310 -6.97 20.97 -7.12
N VAL A 311 -6.00 20.24 -7.65
CA VAL A 311 -4.57 20.60 -7.50
C VAL A 311 -4.12 21.58 -8.57
N GLU A 312 -4.51 21.39 -9.83
CA GLU A 312 -3.97 22.15 -10.96
C GLU A 312 -4.86 23.33 -11.38
N ASP A 313 -6.19 23.13 -11.43
CA ASP A 313 -7.12 24.10 -12.03
C ASP A 313 -7.74 25.06 -11.02
N CYS A 314 -7.92 24.63 -9.75
CA CYS A 314 -8.49 25.49 -8.71
C CYS A 314 -7.50 26.55 -8.21
N SER A 315 -7.98 27.77 -7.94
CA SER A 315 -7.27 28.73 -7.10
C SER A 315 -7.23 28.24 -5.64
N ALA A 316 -6.37 28.79 -4.81
CA ALA A 316 -6.26 28.40 -3.40
C ALA A 316 -7.60 28.51 -2.65
N GLU A 317 -8.40 29.57 -2.97
CA GLU A 317 -9.69 29.80 -2.33
C GLU A 317 -10.80 28.87 -2.84
N GLU A 318 -10.61 28.24 -4.02
CA GLU A 318 -11.60 27.35 -4.63
C GLU A 318 -11.46 25.90 -4.21
N VAL A 319 -10.29 25.48 -3.67
CA VAL A 319 -10.05 24.07 -3.29
C VAL A 319 -11.07 23.58 -2.27
N ALA A 320 -11.26 24.28 -1.16
CA ALA A 320 -12.18 23.85 -0.10
C ALA A 320 -13.66 23.78 -0.56
N PRO A 321 -14.22 24.80 -1.28
CA PRO A 321 -15.56 24.68 -1.85
C PRO A 321 -15.70 23.55 -2.87
N ALA A 322 -14.69 23.33 -3.72
CA ALA A 322 -14.71 22.25 -4.71
C ALA A 322 -14.64 20.87 -4.05
N TYR A 323 -13.78 20.72 -3.05
CA TYR A 323 -13.72 19.50 -2.24
C TYR A 323 -15.05 19.22 -1.52
N THR A 324 -15.72 20.22 -0.97
CA THR A 324 -17.03 20.05 -0.33
C THR A 324 -18.07 19.50 -1.32
N ARG A 325 -18.05 19.99 -2.57
CA ARG A 325 -18.92 19.43 -3.64
C ARG A 325 -18.57 17.98 -3.96
N LEU A 326 -17.28 17.69 -4.09
CA LEU A 326 -16.78 16.32 -4.32
C LEU A 326 -17.26 15.36 -3.22
N VAL A 327 -17.09 15.72 -1.95
CA VAL A 327 -17.55 14.89 -0.82
C VAL A 327 -19.05 14.67 -0.87
N SER A 328 -19.84 15.72 -1.19
CA SER A 328 -21.28 15.61 -1.33
C SER A 328 -21.69 14.63 -2.45
N GLU A 329 -20.95 14.61 -3.54
CA GLU A 329 -21.18 13.67 -4.65
C GLU A 329 -20.83 12.24 -4.24
N LEU A 330 -19.69 12.03 -3.57
CA LEU A 330 -19.27 10.73 -3.06
C LEU A 330 -20.24 10.15 -2.01
N GLN A 331 -20.96 11.01 -1.29
CA GLN A 331 -21.98 10.62 -0.30
C GLN A 331 -23.36 10.40 -0.92
N SER A 332 -23.45 10.29 -2.24
CA SER A 332 -24.72 10.12 -2.95
C SER A 332 -24.74 8.92 -3.90
N GLY A 333 -25.92 8.43 -4.21
CA GLY A 333 -26.15 7.43 -5.25
C GLY A 333 -25.34 6.14 -5.10
N ASP A 334 -24.77 5.68 -6.19
CA ASP A 334 -24.01 4.43 -6.26
C ASP A 334 -22.71 4.50 -5.41
N TYR A 335 -22.11 5.67 -5.26
CA TYR A 335 -20.89 5.82 -4.45
C TYR A 335 -21.20 5.64 -2.96
N GLN A 336 -22.32 6.16 -2.49
CA GLN A 336 -22.78 5.92 -1.12
C GLN A 336 -23.10 4.44 -0.88
N LEU A 337 -23.69 3.77 -1.87
CA LEU A 337 -23.94 2.34 -1.78
C LEU A 337 -22.65 1.54 -1.66
N LEU A 338 -21.61 1.87 -2.47
CA LEU A 338 -20.30 1.25 -2.39
C LEU A 338 -19.63 1.48 -1.02
N ASP A 339 -19.67 2.71 -0.50
CA ASP A 339 -19.12 3.04 0.81
C ASP A 339 -19.82 2.24 1.93
N THR A 340 -21.14 2.20 1.92
CA THR A 340 -21.92 1.44 2.87
C THR A 340 -21.58 -0.05 2.82
N TRP A 341 -21.46 -0.60 1.61
CA TRP A 341 -21.10 -2.00 1.42
C TRP A 341 -19.68 -2.29 1.94
N LYS A 342 -18.68 -1.43 1.65
CA LYS A 342 -17.31 -1.59 2.16
C LYS A 342 -17.28 -1.58 3.70
N LYS A 343 -18.00 -0.66 4.34
CA LYS A 343 -18.14 -0.62 5.81
C LYS A 343 -18.72 -1.90 6.38
N GLN A 344 -19.76 -2.44 5.74
CA GLN A 344 -20.37 -3.71 6.15
C GLN A 344 -19.42 -4.90 6.00
N GLN A 345 -18.69 -5.00 4.88
CA GLN A 345 -17.72 -6.07 4.68
C GLN A 345 -16.57 -5.97 5.67
N TYR A 346 -16.10 -4.76 5.97
CA TYR A 346 -15.07 -4.54 6.97
C TYR A 346 -15.52 -5.03 8.36
N GLN A 347 -16.71 -4.65 8.80
CA GLN A 347 -17.26 -5.12 10.08
C GLN A 347 -17.41 -6.65 10.10
N LYS A 348 -17.82 -7.24 9.01
CA LYS A 348 -17.93 -8.69 8.86
C LYS A 348 -16.55 -9.36 8.98
N ALA A 349 -15.52 -8.79 8.35
CA ALA A 349 -14.14 -9.30 8.47
C ALA A 349 -13.63 -9.23 9.91
N ILE A 350 -13.86 -8.11 10.61
CA ILE A 350 -13.52 -7.95 12.04
C ILE A 350 -14.22 -9.02 12.91
N SER A 351 -15.53 -9.21 12.73
CA SER A 351 -16.27 -10.23 13.48
C SER A 351 -15.72 -11.65 13.26
N ILE A 352 -15.33 -11.98 12.03
CA ILE A 352 -14.69 -13.27 11.72
C ILE A 352 -13.37 -13.44 12.44
N LEU A 353 -12.52 -12.41 12.41
CA LEU A 353 -11.22 -12.43 13.10
C LEU A 353 -11.37 -12.55 14.63
N GLN A 354 -12.49 -12.06 15.18
CA GLN A 354 -12.81 -12.17 16.60
C GLN A 354 -13.52 -13.49 16.95
N GLY A 355 -13.77 -14.35 15.94
CA GLY A 355 -14.46 -15.64 16.15
C GLY A 355 -15.97 -15.51 16.35
N GLU A 356 -16.56 -14.37 15.95
CA GLU A 356 -18.00 -14.15 16.07
C GLU A 356 -18.78 -14.76 14.89
N PRO A 357 -20.04 -15.21 15.11
CA PRO A 357 -20.87 -15.72 14.03
C PRO A 357 -21.27 -14.61 13.07
N VAL A 358 -21.01 -14.83 11.78
CA VAL A 358 -21.30 -13.85 10.72
C VAL A 358 -22.69 -14.08 10.12
N SER A 359 -23.47 -13.01 10.00
CA SER A 359 -24.73 -13.04 9.25
C SER A 359 -24.48 -13.18 7.74
N PRO A 360 -25.33 -13.94 7.01
CA PRO A 360 -25.20 -14.03 5.56
C PRO A 360 -25.33 -12.67 4.90
N ASP A 361 -24.57 -12.47 3.83
CA ASP A 361 -24.55 -11.22 3.06
C ASP A 361 -25.92 -11.01 2.38
N PRO A 362 -26.65 -9.93 2.68
CA PRO A 362 -27.93 -9.65 2.05
C PRO A 362 -27.84 -9.34 0.56
N LEU A 363 -26.63 -9.07 0.02
CA LEU A 363 -26.36 -8.75 -1.38
C LEU A 363 -25.64 -9.89 -2.14
N ALA A 364 -25.40 -11.03 -1.51
CA ALA A 364 -24.76 -12.19 -2.11
C ALA A 364 -25.69 -12.96 -3.08
N GLY A 365 -26.39 -12.31 -3.94
CA GLY A 365 -27.34 -12.95 -4.85
C GLY A 365 -27.90 -12.07 -5.98
N GLU A 366 -27.39 -10.86 -6.14
CA GLU A 366 -27.78 -9.98 -7.24
C GLU A 366 -26.73 -9.89 -8.36
#